data_4b76da85b01d1446ddda0858a4f1874d
#
_entry.id   4b76da85b01d1446ddda0858a4f1874d
#
_cell.length_a   1.000
_cell.length_b   1.000
_cell.length_c   1.000
_cell.angle_alpha   90.00
_cell.angle_beta   90.00
_cell.angle_gamma   90.00
#
_symmetry.space_group_name_H-M   'P 1'
#
loop_
_entity.id
_entity.type
_entity.pdbx_description
1 polymer ?
#
loop_
_entity_poly.entity_id
_entity_poly.type
_entity_poly.pdbx_seq_one_letter_code
_entity_poly.pdbx_strand_id
1 'polypeptide(L)'
;MKTNVMKKSPALYIVMFIIWTALAAFLWYNFICVIIDVPFIIPSDKINRGIKITTSILLTLNALFISYFWLNGVKDFIYVVWYYIAKSALIKRHEEIIDETVSNCSAKVILAYCTCNDFDGNSLLKSMRQDYGNFETVILDDSGDEKYKRAIDEFAIKNGVTVIRRKDRKGFKAGNINNYLLSENVKNNYDYVVILDSDEILPPNFIKESLKYFLKYKNVGIVQA
;
A
#
# COMPACT_ATOMS: atom_id res chain seq x y z
N MET A 1 12.87 20.01 -20.37
CA MET A 1 13.30 19.77 -18.99
C MET A 1 14.10 18.47 -18.95
N LYS A 2 15.34 18.42 -18.43
CA LYS A 2 16.09 17.15 -18.32
C LYS A 2 15.54 16.38 -17.15
N THR A 3 14.77 15.33 -17.41
CA THR A 3 14.24 14.45 -16.38
C THR A 3 15.37 13.59 -15.79
N ASN A 4 15.60 13.73 -14.51
CA ASN A 4 16.60 12.94 -13.78
C ASN A 4 16.08 11.50 -13.55
N VAL A 5 17.00 10.54 -13.45
CA VAL A 5 16.66 9.18 -13.01
C VAL A 5 16.74 9.13 -11.49
N MET A 6 15.69 8.66 -10.83
CA MET A 6 15.69 8.44 -9.38
C MET A 6 16.70 7.34 -9.06
N LYS A 7 17.77 7.69 -8.34
CA LYS A 7 18.80 6.72 -7.93
C LYS A 7 18.22 5.82 -6.85
N LYS A 8 18.18 4.52 -7.14
CA LYS A 8 17.94 3.51 -6.11
C LYS A 8 19.18 3.45 -5.21
N SER A 9 18.99 3.34 -3.90
CA SER A 9 20.08 3.08 -2.95
C SER A 9 20.07 1.61 -2.55
N PRO A 10 20.71 0.73 -3.32
CA PRO A 10 20.75 -0.71 -3.01
C PRO A 10 21.47 -0.98 -1.69
N ALA A 11 22.43 -0.13 -1.31
CA ALA A 11 23.21 -0.31 -0.09
C ALA A 11 22.33 -0.34 1.16
N LEU A 12 21.31 0.50 1.25
CA LEU A 12 20.38 0.48 2.37
C LEU A 12 19.63 -0.85 2.49
N TYR A 13 19.08 -1.34 1.39
CA TYR A 13 18.37 -2.62 1.38
C TYR A 13 19.29 -3.79 1.74
N ILE A 14 20.53 -3.76 1.27
CA ILE A 14 21.53 -4.78 1.59
C ILE A 14 21.82 -4.76 3.10
N VAL A 15 22.08 -3.60 3.69
CA VAL A 15 22.35 -3.46 5.13
C VAL A 15 21.15 -3.93 5.95
N MET A 16 19.93 -3.50 5.59
CA MET A 16 18.72 -3.94 6.26
C MET A 16 18.51 -5.45 6.15
N PHE A 17 18.76 -6.03 4.97
CA PHE A 17 18.66 -7.46 4.75
C PHE A 17 19.67 -8.25 5.61
N ILE A 18 20.91 -7.77 5.69
CA ILE A 18 21.96 -8.39 6.55
C ILE A 18 21.54 -8.35 8.01
N ILE A 19 21.09 -7.20 8.53
CA ILE A 19 20.64 -7.06 9.92
C ILE A 19 19.45 -8.00 10.18
N TRP A 20 18.47 -8.01 9.29
CA TRP A 20 17.30 -8.88 9.41
C TRP A 20 17.69 -10.37 9.41
N THR A 21 18.58 -10.77 8.51
CA THR A 21 19.06 -12.17 8.42
C THR A 21 19.83 -12.58 9.68
N ALA A 22 20.68 -11.70 10.22
CA ALA A 22 21.42 -11.95 11.45
C ALA A 22 20.49 -12.12 12.65
N LEU A 23 19.48 -11.27 12.78
CA LEU A 23 18.46 -11.38 13.84
C LEU A 23 17.60 -12.64 13.68
N ALA A 24 17.24 -13.00 12.45
CA ALA A 24 16.53 -14.24 12.16
C ALA A 24 17.36 -15.47 12.59
N ALA A 25 18.64 -15.52 12.20
CA ALA A 25 19.55 -16.58 12.57
C ALA A 25 19.74 -16.69 14.09
N PHE A 26 19.85 -15.55 14.79
CA PHE A 26 19.95 -15.51 16.24
C PHE A 26 18.69 -16.02 16.93
N LEU A 27 17.51 -15.62 16.47
CA LEU A 27 16.22 -16.11 17.01
C LEU A 27 16.08 -17.62 16.80
N TRP A 28 16.39 -18.11 15.61
CA TRP A 28 16.32 -19.55 15.30
C TRP A 28 17.31 -20.36 16.10
N TYR A 29 18.54 -19.87 16.30
CA TYR A 29 19.55 -20.52 17.12
C TYR A 29 19.04 -20.70 18.57
N ASN A 30 18.56 -19.63 19.20
CA ASN A 30 18.01 -19.68 20.54
C ASN A 30 16.80 -20.63 20.64
N PHE A 31 15.96 -20.63 19.62
CA PHE A 31 14.80 -21.50 19.57
C PHE A 31 15.17 -22.98 19.47
N ILE A 32 16.15 -23.32 18.63
CA ILE A 32 16.67 -24.68 18.51
C ILE A 32 17.25 -25.15 19.86
N CYS A 33 17.99 -24.28 20.56
CA CYS A 33 18.51 -24.59 21.89
C CYS A 33 17.36 -24.90 22.86
N VAL A 34 16.30 -24.09 22.90
CA VAL A 34 15.13 -24.34 23.75
C VAL A 34 14.46 -25.68 23.43
N ILE A 35 14.29 -26.02 22.15
CA ILE A 35 13.70 -27.30 21.73
C ILE A 35 14.56 -28.48 22.19
N ILE A 36 15.89 -28.37 22.08
CA ILE A 36 16.81 -29.42 22.49
C ILE A 36 16.75 -29.61 24.02
N ASP A 37 16.61 -28.51 24.77
CA ASP A 37 16.57 -28.54 26.23
C ASP A 37 15.22 -28.98 26.84
N VAL A 38 14.13 -28.89 26.06
CA VAL A 38 12.78 -29.32 26.53
C VAL A 38 12.74 -30.73 27.12
N PRO A 39 13.43 -31.75 26.56
CA PRO A 39 13.48 -33.07 27.15
C PRO A 39 14.09 -33.14 28.58
N PHE A 40 14.95 -32.17 28.93
CA PHE A 40 15.59 -32.06 30.24
C PHE A 40 14.70 -31.33 31.26
N ILE A 41 13.81 -30.47 30.80
CA ILE A 41 12.88 -29.71 31.65
C ILE A 41 11.70 -30.59 32.13
N ILE A 42 11.29 -31.56 31.30
CA ILE A 42 10.17 -32.47 31.62
C ILE A 42 10.71 -33.88 31.77
N PRO A 43 10.75 -34.45 33.03
CA PRO A 43 11.24 -35.79 33.25
C PRO A 43 10.53 -36.85 32.41
N SER A 44 11.31 -37.67 31.71
CA SER A 44 10.81 -38.54 30.63
C SER A 44 9.95 -39.72 31.10
N ASP A 45 10.04 -40.07 32.39
CA ASP A 45 9.42 -41.21 33.01
C ASP A 45 7.93 -41.01 33.38
N LYS A 46 7.47 -39.76 33.42
CA LYS A 46 6.09 -39.40 33.78
C LYS A 46 5.18 -39.02 32.61
N ILE A 47 5.68 -38.94 31.38
CA ILE A 47 4.91 -38.47 30.25
C ILE A 47 4.83 -39.52 29.14
N ASN A 48 3.60 -39.82 28.72
CA ASN A 48 3.33 -40.71 27.59
C ASN A 48 4.01 -40.20 26.30
N ARG A 49 4.60 -41.13 25.54
CA ARG A 49 5.28 -40.83 24.25
C ARG A 49 4.42 -40.00 23.28
N GLY A 50 3.10 -40.27 23.26
CA GLY A 50 2.17 -39.49 22.42
C GLY A 50 2.11 -38.01 22.82
N ILE A 51 2.06 -37.72 24.13
CA ILE A 51 2.04 -36.35 24.65
C ILE A 51 3.34 -35.63 24.31
N LYS A 52 4.50 -36.29 24.39
CA LYS A 52 5.78 -35.69 24.00
C LYS A 52 5.79 -35.27 22.54
N ILE A 53 5.36 -36.14 21.62
CA ILE A 53 5.31 -35.88 20.20
C ILE A 53 4.38 -34.70 19.92
N THR A 54 3.17 -34.72 20.49
CA THR A 54 2.19 -33.64 20.28
C THR A 54 2.71 -32.30 20.81
N THR A 55 3.31 -32.28 21.99
CA THR A 55 3.89 -31.05 22.56
C THR A 55 5.03 -30.53 21.72
N SER A 56 5.92 -31.37 21.20
CA SER A 56 7.01 -30.95 20.30
C SER A 56 6.49 -30.36 19.02
N ILE A 57 5.46 -30.95 18.42
CA ILE A 57 4.81 -30.40 17.21
C ILE A 57 4.21 -29.02 17.49
N LEU A 58 3.45 -28.89 18.59
CA LEU A 58 2.82 -27.63 18.96
C LEU A 58 3.84 -26.52 19.27
N LEU A 59 4.93 -26.86 19.96
CA LEU A 59 6.02 -25.92 20.23
C LEU A 59 6.71 -25.48 18.94
N THR A 60 6.95 -26.40 18.01
CA THR A 60 7.54 -26.08 16.72
C THR A 60 6.64 -25.15 15.91
N LEU A 61 5.34 -25.44 15.82
CA LEU A 61 4.37 -24.58 15.14
C LEU A 61 4.30 -23.20 15.79
N ASN A 62 4.22 -23.13 17.12
CA ASN A 62 4.20 -21.87 17.85
C ASN A 62 5.45 -21.02 17.57
N ALA A 63 6.61 -21.63 17.53
CA ALA A 63 7.84 -20.93 17.23
C ALA A 63 7.90 -20.42 15.79
N LEU A 64 7.39 -21.17 14.82
CA LEU A 64 7.26 -20.70 13.45
C LEU A 64 6.39 -19.44 13.38
N PHE A 65 5.23 -19.45 14.06
CA PHE A 65 4.35 -18.30 14.14
C PHE A 65 5.01 -17.09 14.81
N ILE A 66 5.58 -17.31 16.01
CA ILE A 66 6.27 -16.23 16.74
C ILE A 66 7.40 -15.65 15.90
N SER A 67 8.24 -16.51 15.27
CA SER A 67 9.33 -16.04 14.39
C SER A 67 8.82 -15.20 13.25
N TYR A 68 7.72 -15.58 12.60
CA TYR A 68 7.13 -14.82 11.50
C TYR A 68 6.70 -13.40 11.96
N PHE A 69 5.98 -13.29 13.08
CA PHE A 69 5.55 -12.00 13.60
C PHE A 69 6.72 -11.14 14.07
N TRP A 70 7.66 -11.73 14.80
CA TRP A 70 8.85 -11.01 15.27
C TRP A 70 9.71 -10.49 14.13
N LEU A 71 9.95 -11.29 13.10
CA LEU A 71 10.75 -10.87 11.95
C LEU A 71 10.08 -9.73 11.18
N ASN A 72 8.76 -9.75 11.03
CA ASN A 72 8.04 -8.64 10.45
C ASN A 72 8.10 -7.38 11.33
N GLY A 73 7.89 -7.51 12.65
CA GLY A 73 7.98 -6.41 13.59
C GLY A 73 9.39 -5.77 13.63
N VAL A 74 10.45 -6.59 13.61
CA VAL A 74 11.83 -6.10 13.54
C VAL A 74 12.07 -5.33 12.24
N LYS A 75 11.58 -5.82 11.11
CA LYS A 75 11.66 -5.11 9.83
C LYS A 75 11.01 -3.73 9.93
N ASP A 76 9.80 -3.66 10.45
CA ASP A 76 9.07 -2.40 10.58
C ASP A 76 9.77 -1.44 11.55
N PHE A 77 10.30 -1.95 12.66
CA PHE A 77 11.14 -1.17 13.58
C PHE A 77 12.38 -0.59 12.91
N ILE A 78 13.08 -1.39 12.08
CA ILE A 78 14.24 -0.91 11.31
C ILE A 78 13.83 0.23 10.36
N TYR A 79 12.67 0.14 9.68
CA TYR A 79 12.15 1.21 8.84
C TYR A 79 11.87 2.48 9.63
N VAL A 80 11.27 2.36 10.82
CA VAL A 80 11.01 3.51 11.70
C VAL A 80 12.32 4.18 12.14
N VAL A 81 13.29 3.42 12.61
CA VAL A 81 14.62 3.95 13.01
C VAL A 81 15.30 4.63 11.81
N TRP A 82 15.27 3.99 10.65
CA TRP A 82 15.82 4.58 9.43
C TRP A 82 15.13 5.89 9.07
N TYR A 83 13.80 5.94 9.14
CA TYR A 83 13.07 7.17 8.88
C TYR A 83 13.54 8.32 9.78
N TYR A 84 13.70 8.08 11.08
CA TYR A 84 14.17 9.11 12.01
C TYR A 84 15.60 9.58 11.71
N ILE A 85 16.50 8.67 11.32
CA ILE A 85 17.88 9.02 10.91
C ILE A 85 17.88 9.81 9.60
N ALA A 86 17.08 9.39 8.62
CA ALA A 86 17.08 9.97 7.29
C ALA A 86 16.11 11.16 7.15
N LYS A 87 15.26 11.44 8.15
CA LYS A 87 14.16 12.40 8.08
C LYS A 87 14.55 13.74 7.48
N SER A 88 15.61 14.36 7.99
CA SER A 88 16.05 15.68 7.51
C SER A 88 16.45 15.67 6.03
N ALA A 89 17.14 14.61 5.59
CA ALA A 89 17.53 14.46 4.19
C ALA A 89 16.32 14.16 3.28
N LEU A 90 15.35 13.39 3.78
CA LEU A 90 14.12 13.08 3.07
C LEU A 90 13.24 14.34 2.91
N ILE A 91 13.07 15.12 3.96
CA ILE A 91 12.31 16.38 3.93
C ILE A 91 12.96 17.35 2.95
N LYS A 92 14.28 17.61 3.07
CA LYS A 92 14.99 18.48 2.14
C LYS A 92 14.82 18.04 0.68
N ARG A 93 14.95 16.75 0.42
CA ARG A 93 14.73 16.20 -0.93
C ARG A 93 13.30 16.40 -1.41
N HIS A 94 12.32 16.24 -0.52
CA HIS A 94 10.91 16.47 -0.83
C HIS A 94 10.65 17.96 -1.15
N GLU A 95 11.17 18.87 -0.34
CA GLU A 95 11.09 20.33 -0.57
C GLU A 95 11.69 20.72 -1.92
N GLU A 96 12.87 20.19 -2.26
CA GLU A 96 13.50 20.42 -3.58
C GLU A 96 12.62 19.96 -4.76
N ILE A 97 11.76 18.95 -4.56
CA ILE A 97 10.82 18.48 -5.58
C ILE A 97 9.57 19.34 -5.60
N ILE A 98 9.07 19.74 -4.44
CA ILE A 98 7.87 20.58 -4.27
C ILE A 98 8.06 21.97 -4.88
N ASP A 99 9.24 22.55 -4.78
CA ASP A 99 9.55 23.88 -5.31
C ASP A 99 9.61 23.91 -6.86
N GLU A 100 9.69 22.77 -7.53
CA GLU A 100 9.59 22.72 -8.98
C GLU A 100 8.16 23.05 -9.45
N THR A 101 7.99 24.14 -10.14
CA THR A 101 6.68 24.59 -10.62
C THR A 101 6.09 23.65 -11.66
N VAL A 102 4.88 23.16 -11.42
CA VAL A 102 4.04 22.40 -12.38
C VAL A 102 3.29 23.34 -13.33
N SER A 103 3.70 24.59 -13.41
CA SER A 103 2.99 25.68 -14.07
C SER A 103 2.62 25.45 -15.55
N ASN A 104 3.24 24.48 -16.21
CA ASN A 104 2.96 24.14 -17.61
C ASN A 104 2.56 22.67 -17.80
N CYS A 105 2.14 21.97 -16.75
CA CYS A 105 1.70 20.59 -16.87
C CYS A 105 0.23 20.55 -17.34
N SER A 106 0.01 20.04 -18.54
CA SER A 106 -1.32 19.80 -19.10
C SER A 106 -1.79 18.35 -18.97
N ALA A 107 -1.13 17.54 -18.13
CA ALA A 107 -1.45 16.14 -17.98
C ALA A 107 -2.90 15.93 -17.54
N LYS A 108 -3.59 15.01 -18.21
CA LYS A 108 -4.97 14.65 -17.89
C LYS A 108 -4.99 13.53 -16.85
N VAL A 109 -5.64 13.76 -15.71
CA VAL A 109 -5.64 12.84 -14.58
C VAL A 109 -7.05 12.32 -14.32
N ILE A 110 -7.17 11.02 -14.06
CA ILE A 110 -8.39 10.42 -13.50
C ILE A 110 -8.21 10.16 -12.01
N LEU A 111 -9.18 10.58 -11.20
CA LEU A 111 -9.36 10.18 -9.83
C LEU A 111 -10.40 9.04 -9.78
N ALA A 112 -9.91 7.82 -9.66
CA ALA A 112 -10.72 6.60 -9.65
C ALA A 112 -11.01 6.17 -8.20
N TYR A 113 -12.20 6.49 -7.72
CA TYR A 113 -12.68 6.12 -6.40
C TYR A 113 -13.27 4.70 -6.44
N CYS A 114 -12.69 3.78 -5.68
CA CYS A 114 -13.11 2.38 -5.64
C CYS A 114 -14.00 2.11 -4.43
N THR A 115 -15.19 1.55 -4.64
CA THR A 115 -16.13 1.21 -3.56
C THR A 115 -16.83 -0.14 -3.78
N CYS A 116 -17.17 -0.79 -2.65
CA CYS A 116 -17.90 -2.05 -2.66
C CYS A 116 -18.70 -2.24 -1.37
N ASN A 117 -19.91 -1.67 -1.30
CA ASN A 117 -20.79 -1.62 -0.12
C ASN A 117 -20.20 -0.82 1.06
N ASP A 118 -19.35 0.16 0.77
CA ASP A 118 -18.63 0.97 1.75
C ASP A 118 -18.52 2.46 1.32
N PHE A 119 -19.40 2.91 0.41
CA PHE A 119 -19.37 4.25 -0.14
C PHE A 119 -19.47 5.34 0.95
N ASP A 120 -18.49 6.25 0.97
CA ASP A 120 -18.51 7.49 1.75
C ASP A 120 -18.43 8.73 0.84
N GLY A 121 -19.58 9.34 0.60
CA GLY A 121 -19.67 10.55 -0.23
C GLY A 121 -18.95 11.76 0.37
N ASN A 122 -18.74 11.82 1.70
CA ASN A 122 -18.01 12.91 2.33
C ASN A 122 -16.50 12.81 2.06
N SER A 123 -15.95 11.59 2.15
CA SER A 123 -14.55 11.32 1.82
C SER A 123 -14.26 11.66 0.36
N LEU A 124 -15.13 11.21 -0.55
CA LEU A 124 -15.00 11.51 -1.96
C LEU A 124 -15.12 13.02 -2.24
N LEU A 125 -16.11 13.69 -1.67
CA LEU A 125 -16.29 15.13 -1.87
C LEU A 125 -15.07 15.96 -1.39
N LYS A 126 -14.42 15.55 -0.29
CA LYS A 126 -13.18 16.17 0.17
C LYS A 126 -12.03 15.90 -0.79
N SER A 127 -11.90 14.67 -1.26
CA SER A 127 -10.85 14.23 -2.19
C SER A 127 -10.97 14.87 -3.58
N MET A 128 -12.18 15.24 -4.01
CA MET A 128 -12.41 15.98 -5.25
C MET A 128 -11.94 17.44 -5.19
N ARG A 129 -11.62 17.99 -4.01
CA ARG A 129 -11.12 19.36 -3.87
C ARG A 129 -9.61 19.40 -4.10
N GLN A 130 -9.19 19.29 -5.36
CA GLN A 130 -7.79 19.32 -5.74
C GLN A 130 -7.38 20.66 -6.31
N ASP A 131 -6.16 21.09 -6.00
CA ASP A 131 -5.52 22.31 -6.55
C ASP A 131 -4.97 22.10 -7.97
N TYR A 132 -5.57 21.18 -8.70
CA TYR A 132 -5.22 20.84 -10.07
C TYR A 132 -6.47 20.80 -10.95
N GLY A 133 -6.51 21.58 -12.02
CA GLY A 133 -7.74 21.78 -12.79
C GLY A 133 -8.01 20.75 -13.87
N ASN A 134 -6.98 20.00 -14.34
CA ASN A 134 -7.13 19.05 -15.45
C ASN A 134 -7.30 17.61 -14.97
N PHE A 135 -8.33 17.37 -14.16
CA PHE A 135 -8.67 16.02 -13.71
C PHE A 135 -10.17 15.78 -13.78
N GLU A 136 -10.54 14.52 -13.87
CA GLU A 136 -11.91 14.03 -13.81
C GLU A 136 -12.04 12.98 -12.72
N THR A 137 -13.22 12.89 -12.09
CA THR A 137 -13.50 11.88 -11.06
C THR A 137 -14.42 10.80 -11.62
N VAL A 138 -14.12 9.54 -11.30
CA VAL A 138 -14.96 8.39 -11.63
C VAL A 138 -15.14 7.51 -10.39
N ILE A 139 -16.36 6.98 -10.21
CA ILE A 139 -16.65 5.99 -9.17
C ILE A 139 -16.65 4.61 -9.82
N LEU A 140 -15.75 3.75 -9.37
CA LEU A 140 -15.68 2.34 -9.76
C LEU A 140 -16.47 1.51 -8.73
N ASP A 141 -17.75 1.27 -9.02
CA ASP A 141 -18.69 0.66 -8.09
C ASP A 141 -18.86 -0.84 -8.31
N ASP A 142 -18.46 -1.63 -7.33
CA ASP A 142 -18.65 -3.09 -7.24
C ASP A 142 -19.70 -3.46 -6.17
N SER A 143 -20.52 -2.52 -5.73
CA SER A 143 -21.53 -2.77 -4.69
C SER A 143 -22.58 -3.76 -5.14
N GLY A 144 -22.91 -4.70 -4.26
CA GLY A 144 -24.04 -5.62 -4.42
C GLY A 144 -25.33 -5.11 -3.80
N ASP A 145 -25.22 -4.27 -2.78
CA ASP A 145 -26.36 -3.75 -2.00
C ASP A 145 -26.97 -2.52 -2.68
N GLU A 146 -28.27 -2.56 -2.92
CA GLU A 146 -29.04 -1.49 -3.56
C GLU A 146 -29.08 -0.18 -2.76
N LYS A 147 -28.85 -0.24 -1.44
CA LYS A 147 -28.72 0.96 -0.61
C LYS A 147 -27.50 1.79 -1.02
N TYR A 148 -26.37 1.12 -1.20
CA TYR A 148 -25.12 1.80 -1.61
C TYR A 148 -25.19 2.26 -3.06
N LYS A 149 -25.76 1.46 -3.96
CA LYS A 149 -25.94 1.86 -5.36
C LYS A 149 -26.76 3.13 -5.49
N ARG A 150 -27.89 3.23 -4.75
CA ARG A 150 -28.72 4.44 -4.76
C ARG A 150 -27.98 5.66 -4.21
N ALA A 151 -27.26 5.51 -3.09
CA ALA A 151 -26.47 6.60 -2.53
C ALA A 151 -25.36 7.08 -3.50
N ILE A 152 -24.73 6.16 -4.23
CA ILE A 152 -23.73 6.47 -5.27
C ILE A 152 -24.40 7.22 -6.44
N ASP A 153 -25.56 6.76 -6.92
CA ASP A 153 -26.26 7.39 -8.04
C ASP A 153 -26.73 8.80 -7.69
N GLU A 154 -27.28 8.98 -6.49
CA GLU A 154 -27.68 10.31 -5.98
C GLU A 154 -26.46 11.26 -5.88
N PHE A 155 -25.36 10.77 -5.34
CA PHE A 155 -24.10 11.53 -5.25
C PHE A 155 -23.57 11.89 -6.64
N ALA A 156 -23.56 10.95 -7.55
CA ALA A 156 -23.06 11.12 -8.91
C ALA A 156 -23.84 12.15 -9.69
N ILE A 157 -25.18 12.09 -9.64
CA ILE A 157 -26.07 13.08 -10.27
C ILE A 157 -25.84 14.47 -9.68
N LYS A 158 -25.77 14.57 -8.35
CA LYS A 158 -25.59 15.85 -7.66
C LYS A 158 -24.26 16.52 -7.96
N ASN A 159 -23.19 15.75 -8.13
CA ASN A 159 -21.82 16.26 -8.26
C ASN A 159 -21.25 16.14 -9.68
N GLY A 160 -22.00 15.63 -10.65
CA GLY A 160 -21.55 15.46 -12.04
C GLY A 160 -20.43 14.41 -12.19
N VAL A 161 -20.46 13.33 -11.38
CA VAL A 161 -19.45 12.27 -11.38
C VAL A 161 -19.93 11.07 -12.19
N THR A 162 -19.06 10.48 -12.99
CA THR A 162 -19.36 9.25 -13.74
C THR A 162 -19.26 8.02 -12.85
N VAL A 163 -20.26 7.12 -12.94
CA VAL A 163 -20.24 5.82 -12.24
C VAL A 163 -20.02 4.70 -13.24
N ILE A 164 -19.06 3.85 -12.96
CA ILE A 164 -18.74 2.66 -13.75
C ILE A 164 -19.09 1.42 -12.94
N ARG A 165 -19.97 0.59 -13.50
CA ARG A 165 -20.37 -0.71 -12.95
C ARG A 165 -20.09 -1.79 -13.97
N ARG A 166 -19.62 -2.92 -13.50
CA ARG A 166 -19.38 -4.11 -14.34
C ARG A 166 -20.40 -5.21 -14.03
N LYS A 167 -20.54 -6.16 -14.98
CA LYS A 167 -21.51 -7.25 -14.84
C LYS A 167 -21.09 -8.31 -13.83
N ASP A 168 -19.79 -8.55 -13.70
CA ASP A 168 -19.23 -9.53 -12.78
C ASP A 168 -18.16 -8.91 -11.90
N ARG A 169 -17.90 -9.55 -10.76
CA ARG A 169 -16.89 -9.08 -9.79
C ARG A 169 -15.58 -9.88 -9.87
N LYS A 170 -15.28 -10.49 -11.03
CA LYS A 170 -14.07 -11.27 -11.20
C LYS A 170 -12.82 -10.41 -10.93
N GLY A 171 -11.92 -10.94 -10.10
CA GLY A 171 -10.70 -10.24 -9.70
C GLY A 171 -10.90 -9.12 -8.67
N PHE A 172 -12.09 -9.00 -8.07
CA PHE A 172 -12.40 -8.03 -7.01
C PHE A 172 -11.96 -6.59 -7.38
N LYS A 173 -11.42 -5.81 -6.44
CA LYS A 173 -10.96 -4.44 -6.66
C LYS A 173 -9.98 -4.33 -7.83
N ALA A 174 -8.97 -5.20 -7.90
CA ALA A 174 -8.00 -5.19 -9.00
C ALA A 174 -8.67 -5.45 -10.36
N GLY A 175 -9.65 -6.36 -10.40
CA GLY A 175 -10.44 -6.62 -11.60
C GLY A 175 -11.29 -5.43 -12.02
N ASN A 176 -11.85 -4.67 -11.08
CA ASN A 176 -12.63 -3.46 -11.36
C ASN A 176 -11.75 -2.35 -11.93
N ILE A 177 -10.61 -2.10 -11.29
CA ILE A 177 -9.62 -1.14 -11.78
C ILE A 177 -9.16 -1.52 -13.19
N ASN A 178 -8.76 -2.77 -13.42
CA ASN A 178 -8.32 -3.24 -14.72
C ASN A 178 -9.41 -3.13 -15.79
N ASN A 179 -10.66 -3.47 -15.47
CA ASN A 179 -11.78 -3.31 -16.39
C ASN A 179 -11.93 -1.86 -16.87
N TYR A 180 -11.74 -0.90 -15.98
CA TYR A 180 -11.81 0.51 -16.32
C TYR A 180 -10.57 0.99 -17.09
N LEU A 181 -9.37 0.71 -16.59
CA LEU A 181 -8.11 1.16 -17.20
C LEU A 181 -7.85 0.55 -18.58
N LEU A 182 -8.35 -0.65 -18.84
CA LEU A 182 -8.23 -1.31 -20.14
C LEU A 182 -9.28 -0.82 -21.14
N SER A 183 -10.27 -0.02 -20.74
CA SER A 183 -11.22 0.57 -21.66
C SER A 183 -10.50 1.56 -22.63
N GLU A 184 -10.93 1.58 -23.87
CA GLU A 184 -10.32 2.44 -24.91
C GLU A 184 -10.39 3.94 -24.56
N ASN A 185 -11.47 4.34 -23.89
CA ASN A 185 -11.66 5.71 -23.45
C ASN A 185 -10.58 6.20 -22.46
N VAL A 186 -10.09 5.31 -21.58
CA VAL A 186 -9.08 5.68 -20.58
C VAL A 186 -7.69 5.68 -21.19
N LYS A 187 -7.34 4.63 -21.93
CA LYS A 187 -6.00 4.48 -22.53
C LYS A 187 -5.58 5.65 -23.42
N ASN A 188 -6.53 6.23 -24.12
CA ASN A 188 -6.22 7.25 -25.13
C ASN A 188 -6.42 8.68 -24.65
N ASN A 189 -7.04 8.89 -23.48
CA ASN A 189 -7.47 10.22 -23.05
C ASN A 189 -6.82 10.71 -21.76
N TYR A 190 -6.12 9.85 -21.00
CA TYR A 190 -5.56 10.22 -19.70
C TYR A 190 -4.11 9.77 -19.57
N ASP A 191 -3.31 10.63 -18.93
CA ASP A 191 -1.89 10.40 -18.72
C ASP A 191 -1.62 9.67 -17.41
N TYR A 192 -2.42 9.97 -16.38
CA TYR A 192 -2.25 9.42 -15.04
C TYR A 192 -3.59 9.04 -14.40
N VAL A 193 -3.51 8.08 -13.48
CA VAL A 193 -4.64 7.62 -12.68
C VAL A 193 -4.29 7.69 -11.20
N VAL A 194 -5.15 8.30 -10.41
CA VAL A 194 -5.14 8.23 -8.95
C VAL A 194 -6.14 7.15 -8.54
N ILE A 195 -5.70 6.16 -7.79
CA ILE A 195 -6.57 5.11 -7.23
C ILE A 195 -6.81 5.46 -5.77
N LEU A 196 -8.08 5.60 -5.39
CA LEU A 196 -8.52 6.00 -4.07
C LEU A 196 -9.46 4.95 -3.47
N ASP A 197 -9.25 4.59 -2.22
CA ASP A 197 -10.16 3.74 -1.46
C ASP A 197 -11.30 4.55 -0.85
N SER A 198 -12.39 3.88 -0.49
CA SER A 198 -13.63 4.50 -0.01
C SER A 198 -13.46 5.28 1.30
N ASP A 199 -12.52 4.88 2.14
CA ASP A 199 -12.22 5.47 3.44
C ASP A 199 -11.07 6.48 3.44
N GLU A 200 -10.42 6.69 2.27
CA GLU A 200 -9.30 7.61 2.14
C GLU A 200 -9.76 9.04 1.78
N ILE A 201 -9.01 10.03 2.28
CA ILE A 201 -9.20 11.44 1.94
C ILE A 201 -7.87 11.99 1.43
N LEU A 202 -7.87 12.46 0.19
CA LEU A 202 -6.70 13.10 -0.41
C LEU A 202 -6.57 14.55 0.05
N PRO A 203 -5.34 15.00 0.39
CA PRO A 203 -5.08 16.42 0.59
C PRO A 203 -5.27 17.20 -0.73
N PRO A 204 -5.65 18.49 -0.67
CA PRO A 204 -5.97 19.29 -1.87
C PRO A 204 -4.84 19.39 -2.90
N ASN A 205 -3.60 19.30 -2.45
CA ASN A 205 -2.42 19.40 -3.32
C ASN A 205 -1.90 18.05 -3.84
N PHE A 206 -2.58 16.92 -3.54
CA PHE A 206 -2.08 15.57 -3.82
C PHE A 206 -1.72 15.34 -5.29
N ILE A 207 -2.63 15.66 -6.21
CA ILE A 207 -2.39 15.46 -7.65
C ILE A 207 -1.21 16.31 -8.10
N LYS A 208 -1.17 17.57 -7.72
CA LYS A 208 -0.12 18.52 -8.09
C LYS A 208 1.26 18.06 -7.58
N GLU A 209 1.35 17.66 -6.32
CA GLU A 209 2.59 17.19 -5.72
C GLU A 209 3.05 15.85 -6.33
N SER A 210 2.11 14.95 -6.62
CA SER A 210 2.42 13.67 -7.28
C SER A 210 2.96 13.87 -8.70
N LEU A 211 2.37 14.78 -9.48
CA LEU A 211 2.82 15.09 -10.84
C LEU A 211 4.26 15.63 -10.88
N LYS A 212 4.70 16.36 -9.86
CA LYS A 212 6.09 16.85 -9.78
C LYS A 212 7.10 15.70 -9.81
N TYR A 213 6.80 14.56 -9.15
CA TYR A 213 7.66 13.39 -9.17
C TYR A 213 7.75 12.76 -10.56
N PHE A 214 6.64 12.61 -11.26
CA PHE A 214 6.62 12.08 -12.63
C PHE A 214 7.35 12.99 -13.61
N LEU A 215 7.23 14.30 -13.44
CA LEU A 215 7.93 15.28 -14.29
C LEU A 215 9.43 15.32 -14.02
N LYS A 216 9.83 15.16 -12.76
CA LYS A 216 11.25 15.18 -12.36
C LYS A 216 11.99 13.91 -12.74
N TYR A 217 11.37 12.74 -12.61
CA TYR A 217 12.02 11.45 -12.77
C TYR A 217 11.37 10.58 -13.85
N LYS A 218 12.18 10.13 -14.81
CA LYS A 218 11.71 9.27 -15.93
C LYS A 218 11.28 7.88 -15.52
N ASN A 219 11.84 7.38 -14.42
CA ASN A 219 11.66 6.00 -13.96
C ASN A 219 10.66 5.86 -12.82
N VAL A 220 9.86 6.89 -12.56
CA VAL A 220 8.77 6.83 -11.60
C VAL A 220 7.54 6.30 -12.32
N GLY A 221 7.07 5.12 -11.91
CA GLY A 221 5.83 4.53 -12.40
C GLY A 221 4.67 4.67 -11.43
N ILE A 222 4.96 4.82 -10.14
CA ILE A 222 3.95 4.96 -9.07
C ILE A 222 4.46 5.97 -8.05
N VAL A 223 3.55 6.82 -7.58
CA VAL A 223 3.72 7.68 -6.39
C VAL A 223 2.66 7.28 -5.38
N GLN A 224 3.09 7.03 -4.16
CA GLN A 224 2.20 6.65 -3.05
C GLN A 224 2.44 7.61 -1.89
N ALA A 225 1.35 8.07 -1.25
CA ALA A 225 1.36 8.90 -0.04
C ALA A 225 0.90 8.08 1.17
#